data_21d1a438a1166f25f727675bd487f1ad
#
_entry.id   21d1a438a1166f25f727675bd487f1ad
#
_cell.length_a   1.000
_cell.length_b   1.000
_cell.length_c   1.000
_cell.angle_alpha   90.00
_cell.angle_beta   90.00
_cell.angle_gamma   90.00
#
_symmetry.space_group_name_H-M   'P 1'
#
loop_
_entity.id
_entity.type
_entity.pdbx_description
1 polymer ?
#
loop_
_entity_poly.entity_id
_entity_poly.type
_entity_poly.pdbx_seq_one_letter_code
_entity_poly.pdbx_strand_id
1 'polypeptide(L)'
;MLWRSIVPGWPQIYQGREVRGWCFLLTYVVFGVVGVVALGTRTSGTLLGMAGATHAASVFDVVLPATRRLLYTLGCCLAITGAVYLPVAWVVRGIATPRVMLDDSGPFQQDDVVLIRRWSYAFGRPRPGDMALYTIPRTQFPINAPDGAPGGGVYRFEGEQIDRIVAGPGEHVYLNQSTLFVNGTEATHPPLNRVQWPATVDLHVPDGHFLLVPSAQRVNWGGASEANWRKILLVPEDHLLGKVYLRHHPLLRFWWVR
;
A
#
# COMPACT_ATOMS: atom_id res chain seq x y z
N MET A 1 -11.35 22.64 29.56
CA MET A 1 -11.22 23.51 28.37
C MET A 1 -10.42 22.83 27.24
N LEU A 2 -9.29 22.18 27.53
CA LEU A 2 -8.40 21.54 26.52
C LEU A 2 -9.05 20.42 25.69
N TRP A 3 -9.96 19.62 26.24
CA TRP A 3 -10.62 18.54 25.49
C TRP A 3 -11.45 19.05 24.29
N ARG A 4 -11.94 20.30 24.34
CA ARG A 4 -12.66 20.94 23.23
C ARG A 4 -11.73 21.30 22.09
N SER A 5 -10.43 21.38 22.32
CA SER A 5 -9.41 21.65 21.30
C SER A 5 -9.12 20.44 20.41
N ILE A 6 -9.76 19.28 20.64
CA ILE A 6 -9.71 18.13 19.73
C ILE A 6 -10.33 18.49 18.37
N VAL A 7 -11.34 19.37 18.35
CA VAL A 7 -11.95 19.86 17.12
C VAL A 7 -11.46 21.30 16.86
N PRO A 8 -10.77 21.55 15.74
CA PRO A 8 -10.29 22.88 15.39
C PRO A 8 -11.44 23.90 15.33
N GLY A 9 -11.25 25.08 15.90
CA GLY A 9 -12.25 26.13 15.92
C GLY A 9 -13.35 26.03 17.00
N TRP A 10 -13.57 24.85 17.57
CA TRP A 10 -14.61 24.63 18.57
C TRP A 10 -14.43 25.48 19.85
N PRO A 11 -13.21 25.61 20.41
CA PRO A 11 -12.99 26.46 21.57
C PRO A 11 -13.31 27.94 21.31
N GLN A 12 -13.01 28.45 20.10
CA GLN A 12 -13.29 29.82 19.69
C GLN A 12 -14.80 30.08 19.64
N ILE A 13 -15.55 29.18 19.02
CA ILE A 13 -17.02 29.25 18.94
C ILE A 13 -17.60 29.32 20.36
N TYR A 14 -17.12 28.45 21.24
CA TYR A 14 -17.59 28.42 22.64
C TYR A 14 -17.23 29.69 23.44
N GLN A 15 -16.17 30.41 23.07
CA GLN A 15 -15.77 31.68 23.64
C GLN A 15 -16.50 32.90 23.04
N GLY A 16 -17.50 32.70 22.18
CA GLY A 16 -18.21 33.74 21.45
C GLY A 16 -17.44 34.36 20.29
N ARG A 17 -16.31 33.73 19.85
CA ARG A 17 -15.53 34.16 18.70
C ARG A 17 -15.92 33.33 17.46
N GLU A 18 -17.22 33.35 17.14
CA GLU A 18 -17.82 32.42 16.18
C GLU A 18 -17.17 32.47 14.81
N VAL A 19 -17.00 33.66 14.20
CA VAL A 19 -16.41 33.82 12.88
C VAL A 19 -15.02 33.16 12.79
N ARG A 20 -14.17 33.44 13.80
CA ARG A 20 -12.81 32.88 13.87
C ARG A 20 -12.84 31.35 14.02
N GLY A 21 -13.75 30.84 14.83
CA GLY A 21 -13.93 29.41 15.03
C GLY A 21 -14.36 28.70 13.75
N TRP A 22 -15.34 29.26 13.04
CA TRP A 22 -15.79 28.73 11.75
C TRP A 22 -14.68 28.81 10.69
N CYS A 23 -13.87 29.87 10.65
CA CYS A 23 -12.73 29.93 9.74
C CYS A 23 -11.74 28.80 9.99
N PHE A 24 -11.36 28.51 11.23
CA PHE A 24 -10.48 27.38 11.54
C PHE A 24 -11.10 26.05 11.15
N LEU A 25 -12.36 25.82 11.49
CA LEU A 25 -13.05 24.56 11.20
C LEU A 25 -13.16 24.31 9.68
N LEU A 26 -13.64 25.29 8.94
CA LEU A 26 -13.81 25.17 7.48
C LEU A 26 -12.46 24.97 6.78
N THR A 27 -11.45 25.74 7.14
CA THR A 27 -10.09 25.60 6.58
C THR A 27 -9.54 24.19 6.85
N TYR A 28 -9.69 23.71 8.08
CA TYR A 28 -9.29 22.35 8.45
C TYR A 28 -10.02 21.29 7.63
N VAL A 29 -11.34 21.40 7.51
CA VAL A 29 -12.16 20.43 6.77
C VAL A 29 -11.80 20.44 5.28
N VAL A 30 -11.64 21.62 4.67
CA VAL A 30 -11.28 21.74 3.26
C VAL A 30 -9.92 21.08 2.98
N PHE A 31 -8.88 21.46 3.72
CA PHE A 31 -7.56 20.85 3.53
C PHE A 31 -7.54 19.36 3.86
N GLY A 32 -8.27 18.95 4.89
CA GLY A 32 -8.40 17.53 5.24
C GLY A 32 -9.07 16.71 4.15
N VAL A 33 -10.23 17.15 3.68
CA VAL A 33 -10.98 16.44 2.62
C VAL A 33 -10.20 16.41 1.31
N VAL A 34 -9.68 17.55 0.85
CA VAL A 34 -8.90 17.60 -0.40
C VAL A 34 -7.62 16.79 -0.26
N GLY A 35 -6.97 16.82 0.92
CA GLY A 35 -5.78 16.01 1.20
C GLY A 35 -6.06 14.50 1.15
N VAL A 36 -7.22 14.05 1.65
CA VAL A 36 -7.65 12.65 1.57
C VAL A 36 -8.01 12.27 0.13
N VAL A 37 -8.73 13.13 -0.60
CA VAL A 37 -9.04 12.90 -2.02
C VAL A 37 -7.77 12.83 -2.87
N ALA A 38 -6.74 13.59 -2.52
CA ALA A 38 -5.44 13.57 -3.20
C ALA A 38 -4.48 12.49 -2.65
N LEU A 39 -4.94 11.58 -1.78
CA LEU A 39 -4.08 10.62 -1.08
C LEU A 39 -3.22 9.81 -2.08
N GLY A 40 -1.91 9.75 -1.79
CA GLY A 40 -0.91 9.10 -2.66
C GLY A 40 -0.31 10.02 -3.72
N THR A 41 -0.84 11.21 -3.92
CA THR A 41 -0.20 12.24 -4.77
C THR A 41 0.81 13.07 -3.97
N ARG A 42 1.70 13.77 -4.66
CA ARG A 42 2.72 14.65 -4.02
C ARG A 42 2.08 15.77 -3.19
N THR A 43 0.90 16.24 -3.59
CA THR A 43 0.19 17.34 -2.92
C THR A 43 -0.55 16.92 -1.65
N SER A 44 -0.86 15.63 -1.49
CA SER A 44 -1.60 15.12 -0.33
C SER A 44 -0.91 15.45 1.00
N GLY A 45 0.40 15.19 1.09
CA GLY A 45 1.17 15.46 2.30
C GLY A 45 1.14 16.94 2.70
N THR A 46 1.25 17.84 1.73
CA THR A 46 1.16 19.29 1.95
C THR A 46 -0.23 19.69 2.47
N LEU A 47 -1.30 19.21 1.84
CA LEU A 47 -2.68 19.53 2.23
C LEU A 47 -3.02 18.99 3.62
N LEU A 48 -2.66 17.76 3.93
CA LEU A 48 -2.85 17.19 5.27
C LEU A 48 -1.98 17.90 6.32
N GLY A 49 -0.77 18.32 5.95
CA GLY A 49 0.09 19.17 6.78
C GLY A 49 -0.54 20.53 7.07
N MET A 50 -1.18 21.17 6.08
CA MET A 50 -1.92 22.43 6.27
C MET A 50 -3.13 22.25 7.18
N ALA A 51 -3.86 21.13 7.08
CA ALA A 51 -4.92 20.80 8.01
C ALA A 51 -4.39 20.69 9.45
N GLY A 52 -3.28 19.97 9.66
CA GLY A 52 -2.63 19.85 10.96
C GLY A 52 -2.13 21.21 11.52
N ALA A 53 -1.54 22.04 10.66
CA ALA A 53 -1.10 23.39 11.02
C ALA A 53 -2.27 24.28 11.41
N THR A 54 -3.40 24.20 10.70
CA THR A 54 -4.65 24.92 11.06
C THR A 54 -5.17 24.50 12.43
N HIS A 55 -5.11 23.18 12.73
CA HIS A 55 -5.48 22.70 14.06
C HIS A 55 -4.55 23.24 15.15
N ALA A 56 -3.23 23.15 14.93
CA ALA A 56 -2.25 23.69 15.87
C ALA A 56 -2.43 25.20 16.09
N ALA A 57 -2.70 25.98 15.04
CA ALA A 57 -2.99 27.40 15.12
C ALA A 57 -4.26 27.69 15.92
N SER A 58 -5.31 26.88 15.79
CA SER A 58 -6.54 26.97 16.60
C SER A 58 -6.25 26.75 18.10
N VAL A 59 -5.44 25.75 18.44
CA VAL A 59 -5.02 25.50 19.82
C VAL A 59 -4.18 26.67 20.36
N PHE A 60 -3.24 27.15 19.55
CA PHE A 60 -2.36 28.26 19.91
C PHE A 60 -3.14 29.55 20.22
N ASP A 61 -4.14 29.86 19.38
CA ASP A 61 -5.01 31.05 19.53
C ASP A 61 -5.79 31.06 20.86
N VAL A 62 -6.07 29.92 21.46
CA VAL A 62 -6.80 29.79 22.73
C VAL A 62 -5.86 29.73 23.92
N VAL A 63 -4.76 28.98 23.80
CA VAL A 63 -3.87 28.70 24.94
C VAL A 63 -2.94 29.87 25.24
N LEU A 64 -2.37 30.52 24.21
CA LEU A 64 -1.41 31.61 24.42
C LEU A 64 -2.00 32.81 25.21
N PRO A 65 -3.19 33.34 24.87
CA PRO A 65 -3.78 34.45 25.64
C PRO A 65 -4.07 34.07 27.07
N ALA A 66 -4.45 32.80 27.32
CA ALA A 66 -4.80 32.31 28.66
C ALA A 66 -3.57 32.12 29.56
N THR A 67 -2.43 31.69 28.99
CA THR A 67 -1.25 31.31 29.79
C THR A 67 -0.14 32.36 29.74
N ARG A 68 -0.09 33.17 28.69
CA ARG A 68 1.00 34.10 28.33
C ARG A 68 2.40 33.47 28.34
N ARG A 69 2.47 32.15 28.23
CA ARG A 69 3.73 31.35 28.23
C ARG A 69 3.89 30.60 26.91
N LEU A 70 4.78 31.05 26.04
CA LEU A 70 5.00 30.51 24.73
C LEU A 70 5.36 29.02 24.77
N LEU A 71 6.35 28.63 25.58
CA LEU A 71 6.80 27.24 25.67
C LEU A 71 5.70 26.29 26.14
N TYR A 72 4.90 26.71 27.10
CA TYR A 72 3.74 25.94 27.56
C TYR A 72 2.69 25.80 26.46
N THR A 73 2.43 26.85 25.69
CA THR A 73 1.50 26.83 24.56
C THR A 73 1.94 25.89 23.50
N LEU A 74 3.24 25.94 23.12
CA LEU A 74 3.83 25.00 22.16
C LEU A 74 3.73 23.54 22.63
N GLY A 75 4.01 23.29 23.92
CA GLY A 75 3.83 21.97 24.52
C GLY A 75 2.39 21.47 24.43
N CYS A 76 1.40 22.32 24.71
CA CYS A 76 -0.03 21.99 24.56
C CYS A 76 -0.39 21.71 23.09
N CYS A 77 0.09 22.50 22.15
CA CYS A 77 -0.13 22.25 20.72
C CYS A 77 0.41 20.89 20.31
N LEU A 78 1.65 20.57 20.66
CA LEU A 78 2.27 19.28 20.35
C LEU A 78 1.53 18.11 21.02
N ALA A 79 1.14 18.26 22.29
CA ALA A 79 0.42 17.21 23.01
C ALA A 79 -0.96 16.94 22.39
N ILE A 80 -1.75 17.97 22.09
CA ILE A 80 -3.10 17.83 21.54
C ILE A 80 -3.03 17.30 20.11
N THR A 81 -2.20 17.91 19.24
CA THR A 81 -2.07 17.45 17.86
C THR A 81 -1.48 16.04 17.79
N GLY A 82 -0.49 15.72 18.61
CA GLY A 82 0.06 14.38 18.71
C GLY A 82 -0.97 13.35 19.17
N ALA A 83 -1.72 13.66 20.24
CA ALA A 83 -2.76 12.77 20.75
C ALA A 83 -3.89 12.50 19.75
N VAL A 84 -4.19 13.46 18.87
CA VAL A 84 -5.22 13.29 17.82
C VAL A 84 -4.64 12.59 16.60
N TYR A 85 -3.51 13.06 16.06
CA TYR A 85 -3.04 12.61 14.73
C TYR A 85 -2.25 11.31 14.76
N LEU A 86 -1.52 10.99 15.84
CA LEU A 86 -0.75 9.74 15.88
C LEU A 86 -1.65 8.49 15.83
N PRO A 87 -2.73 8.39 16.65
CA PRO A 87 -3.65 7.26 16.53
C PRO A 87 -4.36 7.20 15.18
N VAL A 88 -4.82 8.36 14.66
CA VAL A 88 -5.47 8.43 13.34
C VAL A 88 -4.51 7.98 12.25
N ALA A 89 -3.28 8.47 12.23
CA ALA A 89 -2.27 8.08 11.25
C ALA A 89 -1.96 6.57 11.32
N TRP A 90 -1.89 6.02 12.54
CA TRP A 90 -1.67 4.59 12.75
C TRP A 90 -2.82 3.75 12.17
N VAL A 91 -4.07 4.11 12.46
CA VAL A 91 -5.26 3.44 11.91
C VAL A 91 -5.31 3.58 10.39
N VAL A 92 -5.15 4.80 9.87
CA VAL A 92 -5.17 5.05 8.41
C VAL A 92 -4.08 4.24 7.72
N ARG A 93 -2.87 4.17 8.29
CA ARG A 93 -1.78 3.36 7.74
C ARG A 93 -2.13 1.87 7.71
N GLY A 94 -2.93 1.38 8.66
CA GLY A 94 -3.38 -0.02 8.68
C GLY A 94 -4.43 -0.34 7.61
N ILE A 95 -5.34 0.60 7.33
CA ILE A 95 -6.50 0.37 6.48
C ILE A 95 -6.40 0.96 5.07
N ALA A 96 -5.55 1.98 4.86
CA ALA A 96 -5.50 2.73 3.60
C ALA A 96 -4.08 3.26 3.31
N THR A 97 -3.09 2.36 3.23
CA THR A 97 -1.75 2.75 2.81
C THR A 97 -1.73 2.99 1.29
N PRO A 98 -1.44 4.20 0.81
CA PRO A 98 -1.33 4.45 -0.62
C PRO A 98 0.00 3.92 -1.16
N ARG A 99 -0.05 3.33 -2.35
CA ARG A 99 1.12 2.91 -3.12
C ARG A 99 0.97 3.38 -4.56
N VAL A 100 2.00 4.02 -5.09
CA VAL A 100 2.08 4.40 -6.50
C VAL A 100 2.63 3.22 -7.28
N MET A 101 1.97 2.85 -8.37
CA MET A 101 2.45 1.83 -9.29
C MET A 101 3.60 2.43 -10.12
N LEU A 102 4.73 1.75 -10.13
CA LEU A 102 5.92 2.20 -10.87
C LEU A 102 5.93 1.73 -12.32
N ASP A 103 5.27 0.61 -12.58
CA ASP A 103 5.18 -0.02 -13.90
C ASP A 103 3.74 -0.50 -14.14
N ASP A 104 3.40 -0.74 -15.41
CA ASP A 104 2.13 -1.36 -15.76
C ASP A 104 2.10 -2.81 -15.25
N SER A 105 1.05 -3.16 -14.52
CA SER A 105 0.90 -4.48 -13.93
C SER A 105 -0.56 -4.91 -13.97
N GLY A 106 -0.91 -5.74 -14.93
CA GLY A 106 -2.27 -6.22 -15.12
C GLY A 106 -3.29 -5.09 -15.29
N PRO A 107 -4.24 -4.93 -14.35
CA PRO A 107 -5.26 -3.89 -14.44
C PRO A 107 -4.74 -2.49 -14.04
N PHE A 108 -3.53 -2.41 -13.51
CA PHE A 108 -2.92 -1.15 -13.08
C PHE A 108 -1.98 -0.61 -14.15
N GLN A 109 -1.92 0.70 -14.25
CA GLN A 109 -0.98 1.41 -15.11
C GLN A 109 0.05 2.14 -14.26
N GLN A 110 1.16 2.51 -14.87
CA GLN A 110 2.14 3.40 -14.25
C GLN A 110 1.44 4.66 -13.71
N ASP A 111 1.86 5.12 -12.55
CA ASP A 111 1.31 6.25 -11.79
C ASP A 111 -0.10 6.05 -11.21
N ASP A 112 -0.72 4.88 -11.37
CA ASP A 112 -1.92 4.55 -10.60
C ASP A 112 -1.59 4.53 -9.10
N VAL A 113 -2.48 5.09 -8.28
CA VAL A 113 -2.40 4.97 -6.82
C VAL A 113 -3.39 3.92 -6.36
N VAL A 114 -2.88 2.90 -5.71
CA VAL A 114 -3.69 1.85 -5.09
C VAL A 114 -3.69 1.98 -3.58
N LEU A 115 -4.80 1.66 -2.94
CA LEU A 115 -4.89 1.60 -1.48
C LEU A 115 -4.79 0.16 -1.00
N ILE A 116 -3.94 -0.02 0.00
CA ILE A 116 -3.59 -1.31 0.57
C ILE A 116 -4.07 -1.35 2.03
N ARG A 117 -4.81 -2.39 2.37
CA ARG A 117 -5.17 -2.70 3.74
C ARG A 117 -4.11 -3.61 4.33
N ARG A 118 -3.17 -3.05 5.09
CA ARG A 118 -2.08 -3.82 5.71
C ARG A 118 -2.57 -4.81 6.76
N TRP A 119 -3.66 -4.49 7.46
CA TRP A 119 -4.24 -5.37 8.48
C TRP A 119 -5.08 -6.53 7.93
N SER A 120 -5.25 -6.64 6.60
CA SER A 120 -6.10 -7.68 6.00
C SER A 120 -5.70 -9.08 6.42
N TYR A 121 -4.41 -9.36 6.39
CA TYR A 121 -3.87 -10.70 6.70
C TYR A 121 -3.53 -10.89 8.19
N ALA A 122 -3.54 -9.82 8.99
CA ALA A 122 -3.46 -9.92 10.45
C ALA A 122 -4.80 -10.39 11.08
N PHE A 123 -5.92 -10.10 10.42
CA PHE A 123 -7.27 -10.42 10.90
C PHE A 123 -8.05 -11.35 9.96
N GLY A 124 -7.50 -11.70 8.82
CA GLY A 124 -8.10 -12.57 7.82
C GLY A 124 -7.05 -13.47 7.17
N ARG A 125 -7.51 -14.52 6.49
CA ARG A 125 -6.62 -15.39 5.73
C ARG A 125 -6.52 -14.93 4.28
N PRO A 126 -5.32 -14.97 3.67
CA PRO A 126 -5.17 -14.76 2.24
C PRO A 126 -5.97 -15.81 1.45
N ARG A 127 -6.49 -15.43 0.29
CA ARG A 127 -7.30 -16.32 -0.57
C ARG A 127 -6.87 -16.20 -2.03
N PRO A 128 -6.95 -17.27 -2.82
CA PRO A 128 -6.84 -17.18 -4.26
C PRO A 128 -7.79 -16.10 -4.82
N GLY A 129 -7.28 -15.29 -5.75
CA GLY A 129 -7.96 -14.12 -6.29
C GLY A 129 -7.64 -12.80 -5.61
N ASP A 130 -7.15 -12.80 -4.37
CA ASP A 130 -6.72 -11.57 -3.69
C ASP A 130 -5.54 -10.91 -4.41
N MET A 131 -5.62 -9.60 -4.55
CA MET A 131 -4.48 -8.78 -4.98
C MET A 131 -3.65 -8.44 -3.74
N ALA A 132 -2.45 -9.02 -3.65
CA ALA A 132 -1.60 -8.90 -2.48
C ALA A 132 -0.39 -8.01 -2.73
N LEU A 133 -0.11 -7.11 -1.77
CA LEU A 133 1.22 -6.53 -1.61
C LEU A 133 2.05 -7.54 -0.83
N TYR A 134 3.20 -7.91 -1.35
CA TYR A 134 4.11 -8.85 -0.71
C TYR A 134 5.58 -8.46 -0.91
N THR A 135 6.45 -9.02 -0.08
CA THR A 135 7.89 -8.81 -0.19
C THR A 135 8.54 -10.05 -0.78
N ILE A 136 9.35 -9.84 -1.81
CA ILE A 136 10.23 -10.88 -2.31
C ILE A 136 11.56 -10.78 -1.57
N PRO A 137 12.01 -11.84 -0.89
CA PRO A 137 13.32 -11.86 -0.28
C PRO A 137 14.38 -11.74 -1.37
N ARG A 138 15.49 -11.11 -1.02
CA ARG A 138 16.62 -10.93 -1.93
C ARG A 138 17.03 -12.28 -2.54
N THR A 139 16.68 -12.47 -3.79
CA THR A 139 17.03 -13.67 -4.56
C THR A 139 17.97 -13.26 -5.69
N GLN A 140 19.09 -13.96 -5.79
CA GLN A 140 20.08 -13.76 -6.85
C GLN A 140 20.17 -15.04 -7.67
N PHE A 141 20.12 -14.93 -8.97
CA PHE A 141 20.34 -16.07 -9.87
C PHE A 141 21.15 -15.63 -11.08
N PRO A 142 22.02 -16.51 -11.59
CA PRO A 142 22.78 -16.24 -12.80
C PRO A 142 21.83 -16.10 -13.99
N ILE A 143 22.08 -15.12 -14.82
CA ILE A 143 21.48 -15.03 -16.15
C ILE A 143 22.44 -15.74 -17.09
N ASN A 144 21.98 -16.81 -17.73
CA ASN A 144 22.70 -17.37 -18.85
C ASN A 144 22.63 -16.38 -20.01
N ALA A 145 23.78 -15.90 -20.45
CA ALA A 145 23.82 -15.10 -21.67
C ALA A 145 23.24 -15.93 -22.83
N PRO A 146 22.35 -15.39 -23.65
CA PRO A 146 21.94 -16.05 -24.85
C PRO A 146 23.19 -16.29 -25.70
N ASP A 147 23.33 -17.50 -26.24
CA ASP A 147 24.33 -17.91 -27.26
C ASP A 147 25.82 -17.84 -26.85
N GLY A 148 26.14 -18.19 -25.60
CA GLY A 148 27.55 -18.42 -25.24
C GLY A 148 28.43 -17.16 -25.18
N ALA A 149 27.84 -15.97 -25.16
CA ALA A 149 28.59 -14.72 -24.98
C ALA A 149 29.22 -14.69 -23.59
N PRO A 150 30.51 -14.34 -23.44
CA PRO A 150 31.12 -14.13 -22.14
C PRO A 150 30.51 -12.90 -21.47
N GLY A 151 29.75 -13.09 -20.39
CA GLY A 151 29.14 -11.96 -19.66
C GLY A 151 27.83 -12.32 -18.97
N GLY A 152 27.72 -13.49 -18.37
CA GLY A 152 26.60 -13.85 -17.52
C GLY A 152 26.45 -12.85 -16.38
N GLY A 153 25.34 -12.09 -16.34
CA GLY A 153 25.00 -11.19 -15.26
C GLY A 153 24.36 -11.95 -14.09
N VAL A 154 24.33 -11.34 -12.92
CA VAL A 154 23.52 -11.83 -11.81
C VAL A 154 22.25 -11.00 -11.77
N TYR A 155 21.11 -11.66 -11.97
CA TYR A 155 19.82 -11.00 -11.75
C TYR A 155 19.53 -10.94 -10.26
N ARG A 156 19.20 -9.73 -9.78
CA ARG A 156 18.81 -9.51 -8.41
C ARG A 156 17.34 -9.17 -8.35
N PHE A 157 16.57 -10.03 -7.72
CA PHE A 157 15.15 -9.84 -7.54
C PHE A 157 14.87 -9.64 -6.06
N GLU A 158 14.35 -8.47 -5.71
CA GLU A 158 14.04 -8.10 -4.33
C GLU A 158 13.04 -6.95 -4.30
N GLY A 159 12.31 -6.82 -3.19
CA GLY A 159 11.45 -5.67 -2.92
C GLY A 159 9.97 -6.00 -2.84
N GLU A 160 9.17 -4.96 -2.72
CA GLU A 160 7.72 -5.07 -2.64
C GLU A 160 7.10 -5.15 -4.03
N GLN A 161 6.19 -6.12 -4.21
CA GLN A 161 5.46 -6.37 -5.45
C GLN A 161 3.96 -6.43 -5.16
N ILE A 162 3.15 -6.19 -6.19
CA ILE A 162 1.69 -6.33 -6.13
C ILE A 162 1.27 -7.31 -7.21
N ASP A 163 0.79 -8.49 -6.79
CA ASP A 163 0.33 -9.51 -7.70
C ASP A 163 -0.89 -10.23 -7.15
N ARG A 164 -1.51 -11.05 -8.00
CA ARG A 164 -2.67 -11.86 -7.61
C ARG A 164 -2.21 -13.16 -6.99
N ILE A 165 -2.81 -13.54 -5.86
CA ILE A 165 -2.69 -14.88 -5.30
C ILE A 165 -3.42 -15.83 -6.25
N VAL A 166 -2.69 -16.77 -6.81
CA VAL A 166 -3.20 -17.73 -7.79
C VAL A 166 -3.64 -19.02 -7.12
N ALA A 167 -2.83 -19.49 -6.17
CA ALA A 167 -3.12 -20.71 -5.44
C ALA A 167 -2.71 -20.57 -3.96
N GLY A 168 -3.38 -21.33 -3.09
CA GLY A 168 -3.14 -21.40 -1.67
C GLY A 168 -2.48 -22.71 -1.22
N PRO A 169 -2.24 -22.86 0.10
CA PRO A 169 -1.62 -24.04 0.68
C PRO A 169 -2.34 -25.35 0.30
N GLY A 170 -1.58 -26.39 -0.03
CA GLY A 170 -2.07 -27.72 -0.39
C GLY A 170 -2.59 -27.86 -1.82
N GLU A 171 -2.73 -26.78 -2.58
CA GLU A 171 -3.18 -26.85 -3.96
C GLU A 171 -2.04 -27.32 -4.89
N HIS A 172 -2.39 -28.12 -5.88
CA HIS A 172 -1.49 -28.58 -6.93
C HIS A 172 -1.55 -27.61 -8.10
N VAL A 173 -0.40 -27.12 -8.51
CA VAL A 173 -0.27 -26.14 -9.59
C VAL A 173 0.58 -26.69 -10.71
N TYR A 174 0.01 -26.69 -11.91
CA TYR A 174 0.70 -27.04 -13.14
C TYR A 174 0.66 -25.85 -14.08
N LEU A 175 1.84 -25.39 -14.46
CA LEU A 175 2.02 -24.28 -15.38
C LEU A 175 2.69 -24.77 -16.66
N ASN A 176 2.04 -24.56 -17.80
CA ASN A 176 2.56 -24.92 -19.10
C ASN A 176 2.58 -23.68 -19.99
N GLN A 177 3.76 -23.25 -20.39
CA GLN A 177 4.06 -22.11 -21.29
C GLN A 177 3.21 -20.85 -21.09
N SER A 178 1.89 -20.92 -21.21
CA SER A 178 0.98 -19.76 -21.09
C SER A 178 -0.26 -20.04 -20.26
N THR A 179 -0.51 -21.31 -19.91
CA THR A 179 -1.73 -21.71 -19.20
C THR A 179 -1.37 -22.27 -17.82
N LEU A 180 -2.11 -21.81 -16.83
CA LEU A 180 -1.93 -22.23 -15.45
C LEU A 180 -3.15 -23.01 -15.00
N PHE A 181 -2.91 -24.20 -14.46
CA PHE A 181 -3.91 -25.09 -13.92
C PHE A 181 -3.74 -25.19 -12.40
N VAL A 182 -4.85 -25.16 -11.69
CA VAL A 182 -4.91 -25.39 -10.25
C VAL A 182 -5.82 -26.59 -10.01
N ASN A 183 -5.29 -27.62 -9.36
CA ASN A 183 -6.00 -28.88 -9.11
C ASN A 183 -6.59 -29.51 -10.41
N GLY A 184 -5.84 -29.42 -11.51
CA GLY A 184 -6.23 -29.98 -12.81
C GLY A 184 -7.24 -29.17 -13.61
N THR A 185 -7.70 -28.03 -13.11
CA THR A 185 -8.60 -27.11 -13.83
C THR A 185 -7.87 -25.80 -14.15
N GLU A 186 -8.20 -25.17 -15.27
CA GLU A 186 -7.65 -23.86 -15.58
C GLU A 186 -7.90 -22.87 -14.45
N ALA A 187 -6.88 -22.11 -14.08
CA ALA A 187 -6.94 -21.22 -12.92
C ALA A 187 -8.07 -20.19 -13.07
N THR A 188 -9.00 -20.17 -12.13
CA THR A 188 -10.09 -19.19 -12.05
C THR A 188 -9.54 -17.77 -11.86
N HIS A 189 -8.38 -17.66 -11.22
CA HIS A 189 -7.68 -16.40 -10.94
C HIS A 189 -6.29 -16.41 -11.59
N PRO A 190 -6.19 -16.19 -12.92
CA PRO A 190 -4.91 -16.21 -13.60
C PRO A 190 -4.00 -15.07 -13.11
N PRO A 191 -2.69 -15.20 -13.31
CA PRO A 191 -1.73 -14.13 -13.05
C PRO A 191 -2.13 -12.83 -13.76
N LEU A 192 -1.67 -11.68 -13.24
CA LEU A 192 -2.01 -10.38 -13.80
C LEU A 192 -1.49 -10.20 -15.22
N ASN A 193 -0.30 -10.66 -15.49
CA ASN A 193 0.33 -10.61 -16.80
C ASN A 193 0.53 -12.02 -17.36
N ARG A 194 0.36 -12.14 -18.66
CA ARG A 194 0.74 -13.37 -19.39
C ARG A 194 2.26 -13.38 -19.50
N VAL A 195 2.90 -14.15 -18.66
CA VAL A 195 4.33 -14.40 -18.72
C VAL A 195 4.54 -15.63 -19.61
N GLN A 196 5.40 -15.53 -20.62
CA GLN A 196 5.87 -16.73 -21.33
C GLN A 196 6.88 -17.44 -20.42
N TRP A 197 6.51 -18.60 -19.95
CA TRP A 197 7.34 -19.39 -19.06
C TRP A 197 8.33 -20.22 -19.90
N PRO A 198 9.60 -20.23 -19.54
CA PRO A 198 10.60 -21.00 -20.29
C PRO A 198 10.50 -22.50 -20.05
N ALA A 199 9.79 -22.93 -19.02
CA ALA A 199 9.69 -24.34 -18.63
C ALA A 199 8.30 -24.65 -18.06
N THR A 200 7.95 -25.92 -18.08
CA THR A 200 6.81 -26.46 -17.35
C THR A 200 7.14 -26.48 -15.87
N VAL A 201 6.23 -25.95 -15.05
CA VAL A 201 6.35 -25.96 -13.59
C VAL A 201 5.24 -26.84 -13.04
N ASP A 202 5.62 -27.86 -12.28
CA ASP A 202 4.72 -28.76 -11.59
C ASP A 202 5.07 -28.76 -10.11
N LEU A 203 4.16 -28.27 -9.26
CA LEU A 203 4.43 -28.15 -7.84
C LEU A 203 3.15 -28.21 -6.97
N HIS A 204 3.31 -28.70 -5.77
CA HIS A 204 2.35 -28.51 -4.68
C HIS A 204 2.74 -27.30 -3.86
N VAL A 205 1.76 -26.43 -3.58
CA VAL A 205 1.98 -25.27 -2.71
C VAL A 205 2.13 -25.76 -1.27
N PRO A 206 3.28 -25.54 -0.63
CA PRO A 206 3.52 -25.99 0.75
C PRO A 206 2.60 -25.27 1.75
N ASP A 207 2.43 -25.85 2.93
CA ASP A 207 1.74 -25.20 4.04
C ASP A 207 2.41 -23.87 4.38
N GLY A 208 1.59 -22.86 4.69
CA GLY A 208 2.06 -21.51 4.99
C GLY A 208 2.63 -20.73 3.80
N HIS A 209 2.46 -21.23 2.58
CA HIS A 209 2.88 -20.54 1.35
C HIS A 209 1.70 -20.28 0.43
N PHE A 210 1.84 -19.27 -0.40
CA PHE A 210 0.92 -18.92 -1.47
C PHE A 210 1.66 -18.81 -2.79
N LEU A 211 0.99 -19.16 -3.87
CA LEU A 211 1.56 -19.02 -5.20
C LEU A 211 1.15 -17.66 -5.77
N LEU A 212 2.15 -16.81 -6.03
CA LEU A 212 2.02 -15.56 -6.74
C LEU A 212 2.96 -15.55 -7.93
N VAL A 213 2.49 -14.98 -9.04
CA VAL A 213 3.28 -14.87 -10.26
C VAL A 213 3.63 -13.41 -10.45
N PRO A 214 4.92 -13.05 -10.26
CA PRO A 214 5.35 -11.66 -10.40
C PRO A 214 5.06 -11.12 -11.80
N SER A 215 4.36 -9.98 -11.84
CA SER A 215 3.95 -9.32 -13.08
C SER A 215 4.96 -8.31 -13.61
N ALA A 216 6.07 -8.10 -12.89
CA ALA A 216 7.12 -7.17 -13.29
C ALA A 216 7.65 -7.52 -14.70
N GLN A 217 7.30 -6.70 -15.69
CA GLN A 217 7.56 -6.95 -17.12
C GLN A 217 9.05 -7.00 -17.49
N ARG A 218 9.94 -6.54 -16.60
CA ARG A 218 11.37 -6.41 -16.88
C ARG A 218 12.18 -7.68 -16.65
N VAL A 219 11.55 -8.75 -16.18
CA VAL A 219 12.28 -9.97 -15.87
C VAL A 219 12.34 -10.84 -17.11
N ASN A 220 13.51 -10.94 -17.71
CA ASN A 220 13.78 -11.98 -18.72
C ASN A 220 13.99 -13.32 -17.99
N TRP A 221 12.91 -14.07 -17.89
CA TRP A 221 12.86 -15.31 -17.13
C TRP A 221 13.57 -16.50 -17.80
N GLY A 222 14.04 -16.34 -19.05
CA GLY A 222 14.58 -17.44 -19.87
C GLY A 222 15.84 -18.14 -19.34
N GLY A 223 16.45 -17.62 -18.27
CA GLY A 223 17.68 -18.21 -17.72
C GLY A 223 17.57 -18.76 -16.29
N ALA A 224 16.39 -18.67 -15.66
CA ALA A 224 16.24 -19.13 -14.29
C ALA A 224 15.98 -20.66 -14.23
N SER A 225 16.67 -21.36 -13.33
CA SER A 225 16.42 -22.78 -13.05
C SER A 225 15.07 -22.97 -12.35
N GLU A 226 14.52 -24.20 -12.41
CA GLU A 226 13.27 -24.55 -11.71
C GLU A 226 13.35 -24.23 -10.20
N ALA A 227 14.49 -24.50 -9.57
CA ALA A 227 14.71 -24.21 -8.15
C ALA A 227 14.61 -22.71 -7.83
N ASN A 228 15.03 -21.83 -8.77
CA ASN A 228 14.89 -20.38 -8.62
C ASN A 228 13.44 -19.92 -8.81
N TRP A 229 12.73 -20.54 -9.76
CA TRP A 229 11.31 -20.29 -9.96
C TRP A 229 10.49 -20.59 -8.71
N ARG A 230 10.69 -21.76 -8.12
CA ARG A 230 10.00 -22.15 -6.89
C ARG A 230 10.18 -21.12 -5.78
N LYS A 231 11.39 -20.57 -5.62
CA LYS A 231 11.68 -19.52 -4.60
C LYS A 231 10.97 -18.20 -4.86
N ILE A 232 10.68 -17.88 -6.11
CA ILE A 232 10.04 -16.61 -6.50
C ILE A 232 8.53 -16.74 -6.47
N LEU A 233 8.00 -17.88 -6.94
CA LEU A 233 6.56 -18.14 -7.03
C LEU A 233 5.93 -18.45 -5.67
N LEU A 234 6.67 -19.14 -4.79
CA LEU A 234 6.18 -19.55 -3.47
C LEU A 234 6.51 -18.47 -2.44
N VAL A 235 5.52 -17.71 -2.07
CA VAL A 235 5.62 -16.61 -1.11
C VAL A 235 5.13 -17.09 0.26
N PRO A 236 5.97 -17.05 1.29
CA PRO A 236 5.53 -17.33 2.66
C PRO A 236 4.42 -16.38 3.13
N GLU A 237 3.52 -16.85 3.97
CA GLU A 237 2.39 -16.05 4.47
C GLU A 237 2.85 -14.79 5.22
N ASP A 238 3.94 -14.87 5.98
CA ASP A 238 4.54 -13.75 6.73
C ASP A 238 5.15 -12.66 5.82
N HIS A 239 5.38 -12.97 4.54
CA HIS A 239 5.81 -12.01 3.53
C HIS A 239 4.64 -11.26 2.85
N LEU A 240 3.39 -11.66 3.13
CA LEU A 240 2.21 -10.96 2.64
C LEU A 240 1.93 -9.72 3.50
N LEU A 241 2.18 -8.54 2.96
CA LEU A 241 2.12 -7.27 3.67
C LEU A 241 0.72 -6.66 3.75
N GLY A 242 -0.21 -7.09 2.87
CA GLY A 242 -1.57 -6.59 2.85
C GLY A 242 -2.30 -6.80 1.53
N LYS A 243 -3.61 -6.51 1.56
CA LYS A 243 -4.50 -6.67 0.41
C LYS A 243 -4.74 -5.33 -0.28
N VAL A 244 -4.56 -5.29 -1.59
CA VAL A 244 -4.99 -4.18 -2.44
C VAL A 244 -6.51 -4.28 -2.63
N TYR A 245 -7.23 -3.22 -2.32
CA TYR A 245 -8.69 -3.24 -2.39
C TYR A 245 -9.29 -2.14 -3.25
N LEU A 246 -8.52 -1.09 -3.55
CA LEU A 246 -9.02 0.06 -4.27
C LEU A 246 -7.94 0.68 -5.16
N ARG A 247 -8.25 0.96 -6.43
CA ARG A 247 -7.51 1.90 -7.24
C ARG A 247 -8.10 3.28 -6.99
N HIS A 248 -7.33 4.14 -6.33
CA HIS A 248 -7.78 5.42 -5.84
C HIS A 248 -7.55 6.57 -6.84
N HIS A 249 -6.43 6.53 -7.53
CA HIS A 249 -6.04 7.59 -8.46
C HIS A 249 -5.53 6.98 -9.78
N PRO A 250 -5.74 7.63 -10.96
CA PRO A 250 -6.52 8.85 -11.16
C PRO A 250 -8.01 8.63 -10.91
N LEU A 251 -8.72 9.68 -10.44
CA LEU A 251 -10.13 9.59 -10.05
C LEU A 251 -11.05 9.13 -11.19
N LEU A 252 -10.71 9.40 -12.44
CA LEU A 252 -11.45 8.93 -13.60
C LEU A 252 -11.37 7.41 -13.81
N ARG A 253 -10.40 6.73 -13.16
CA ARG A 253 -10.20 5.28 -13.19
C ARG A 253 -10.41 4.66 -11.81
N PHE A 254 -11.11 5.36 -10.91
CA PHE A 254 -11.47 4.86 -9.59
C PHE A 254 -12.24 3.54 -9.69
N TRP A 255 -11.76 2.50 -9.00
CA TRP A 255 -12.35 1.18 -9.10
C TRP A 255 -11.98 0.30 -7.89
N TRP A 256 -12.96 -0.48 -7.42
CA TRP A 256 -12.74 -1.52 -6.42
C TRP A 256 -12.02 -2.72 -7.05
N VAL A 257 -10.89 -3.11 -6.47
CA VAL A 257 -10.12 -4.28 -6.89
C VAL A 257 -10.77 -5.52 -6.27
N ARG A 258 -11.24 -6.43 -7.14
CA ARG A 258 -11.90 -7.68 -6.75
C ARG A 258 -10.98 -8.86 -6.98
#